data_ead563bcaf50bf49444a06d5b59ff05d
#
_entry.id   ead563bcaf50bf49444a06d5b59ff05d
#
_cell.length_a   1.000
_cell.length_b   1.000
_cell.length_c   1.000
_cell.angle_alpha   90.00
_cell.angle_beta   90.00
_cell.angle_gamma   90.00
#
_symmetry.space_group_name_H-M   'P 1'
#
loop_
_entity.id
_entity.type
_entity.pdbx_description
1 polymer ?
#
loop_
_entity_poly.entity_id
_entity_poly.type
_entity_poly.pdbx_seq_one_letter_code
_entity_poly.pdbx_strand_id
1 'polypeptide(L)'
;MSTAAAQTVGPSADYKISAEYTSTSPDGATKVEQYAKISPDGDYTWQFWARHGDQLTLLKPEQPDYAAGFRFTSDSQWLVRMQKTAAGEGTLYLYHFGPQGFVAATPKPLGELAWAYFNGRPDSRKIKKPDFHIDAGLLKGTDDNYRWMGEKWPDSRYLVITLSGDVLPNGRHSQLRSLRGWRCRYDLQHGRFDVPPDFAESNAKATAPRPE
;
A
#
# COMPACT_ATOMS: atom_id res chain seq x y z
N MET A 1 -16.77 -34.80 -20.84
CA MET A 1 -15.77 -33.77 -20.53
C MET A 1 -15.87 -33.50 -19.04
N SER A 2 -14.89 -33.95 -18.25
CA SER A 2 -14.89 -33.80 -16.80
C SER A 2 -14.32 -32.41 -16.46
N THR A 3 -15.15 -31.51 -16.00
CA THR A 3 -14.71 -30.24 -15.40
C THR A 3 -14.08 -30.57 -14.05
N ALA A 4 -12.76 -30.59 -14.02
CA ALA A 4 -12.06 -30.60 -12.73
C ALA A 4 -12.47 -29.36 -11.95
N ALA A 5 -13.18 -29.56 -10.84
CA ALA A 5 -13.45 -28.49 -9.90
C ALA A 5 -12.10 -27.95 -9.41
N ALA A 6 -11.87 -26.64 -9.61
CA ALA A 6 -10.72 -25.98 -9.05
C ALA A 6 -10.79 -26.14 -7.53
N GLN A 7 -9.82 -26.85 -6.95
CA GLN A 7 -9.69 -26.92 -5.50
C GLN A 7 -9.50 -25.50 -4.99
N THR A 8 -10.42 -25.05 -4.15
CA THR A 8 -10.31 -23.78 -3.44
C THR A 8 -9.17 -23.92 -2.43
N VAL A 9 -7.99 -23.50 -2.82
CA VAL A 9 -6.82 -23.49 -1.93
C VAL A 9 -7.01 -22.34 -0.96
N GLY A 10 -7.28 -22.65 0.30
CA GLY A 10 -7.36 -21.69 1.39
C GLY A 10 -6.07 -21.64 2.21
N PRO A 11 -6.03 -20.81 3.28
CA PRO A 11 -4.90 -20.79 4.19
C PRO A 11 -4.70 -22.15 4.84
N SER A 12 -3.43 -22.55 5.04
CA SER A 12 -3.12 -23.83 5.69
C SER A 12 -3.54 -23.82 7.17
N ALA A 13 -3.71 -25.00 7.77
CA ALA A 13 -4.30 -25.15 9.11
C ALA A 13 -3.48 -24.48 10.26
N ASP A 14 -2.21 -24.20 10.01
CA ASP A 14 -1.32 -23.52 10.94
C ASP A 14 -1.46 -21.98 10.93
N TYR A 15 -2.17 -21.43 9.96
CA TYR A 15 -2.57 -20.02 9.94
C TYR A 15 -3.90 -19.81 10.65
N LYS A 16 -3.96 -18.81 11.51
CA LYS A 16 -5.17 -18.44 12.25
C LYS A 16 -5.67 -17.10 11.80
N ILE A 17 -6.99 -16.98 11.60
CA ILE A 17 -7.62 -15.72 11.23
C ILE A 17 -7.50 -14.71 12.38
N SER A 18 -7.16 -13.48 12.03
CA SER A 18 -7.16 -12.33 12.94
C SER A 18 -8.39 -11.47 12.63
N ALA A 19 -9.47 -11.73 13.36
CA ALA A 19 -10.79 -11.14 13.07
C ALA A 19 -10.82 -9.60 13.15
N GLU A 20 -9.95 -9.02 13.98
CA GLU A 20 -9.80 -7.56 14.15
C GLU A 20 -9.23 -6.84 12.92
N TYR A 21 -8.51 -7.57 12.05
CA TYR A 21 -7.88 -7.03 10.85
C TYR A 21 -8.64 -7.34 9.56
N THR A 22 -9.96 -7.43 9.62
CA THR A 22 -10.78 -7.64 8.42
C THR A 22 -11.21 -6.33 7.78
N SER A 23 -11.28 -6.29 6.44
CA SER A 23 -11.77 -5.15 5.67
C SER A 23 -12.83 -5.61 4.69
N THR A 24 -13.91 -4.84 4.55
CA THR A 24 -15.01 -5.17 3.64
C THR A 24 -15.10 -4.11 2.53
N SER A 25 -15.35 -4.55 1.30
CA SER A 25 -15.57 -3.65 0.16
C SER A 25 -16.83 -2.80 0.34
N PRO A 26 -16.93 -1.62 -0.29
CA PRO A 26 -18.09 -0.74 -0.19
C PRO A 26 -19.42 -1.39 -0.60
N ASP A 27 -19.40 -2.29 -1.58
CA ASP A 27 -20.58 -3.07 -2.01
C ASP A 27 -20.93 -4.25 -1.09
N GLY A 28 -20.07 -4.53 -0.10
CA GLY A 28 -20.22 -5.66 0.82
C GLY A 28 -19.90 -7.04 0.23
N ALA A 29 -19.55 -7.12 -1.06
CA ALA A 29 -19.39 -8.40 -1.75
C ALA A 29 -18.04 -9.07 -1.48
N THR A 30 -17.00 -8.28 -1.15
CA THR A 30 -15.66 -8.80 -0.89
C THR A 30 -15.22 -8.49 0.54
N LYS A 31 -14.59 -9.49 1.18
CA LYS A 31 -13.96 -9.35 2.49
C LYS A 31 -12.49 -9.73 2.40
N VAL A 32 -11.61 -8.86 2.87
CA VAL A 32 -10.20 -9.20 3.07
C VAL A 32 -10.01 -9.75 4.47
N GLU A 33 -9.48 -10.94 4.55
CA GLU A 33 -9.17 -11.68 5.79
C GLU A 33 -7.66 -11.77 5.95
N GLN A 34 -7.16 -11.54 7.15
CA GLN A 34 -5.75 -11.63 7.47
C GLN A 34 -5.52 -12.85 8.38
N TYR A 35 -4.58 -13.67 8.01
CA TYR A 35 -4.23 -14.88 8.71
C TYR A 35 -2.79 -14.81 9.17
N ALA A 36 -2.55 -15.09 10.43
CA ALA A 36 -1.23 -15.10 11.03
C ALA A 36 -0.80 -16.53 11.39
N LYS A 37 0.48 -16.81 11.16
CA LYS A 37 1.20 -17.94 11.71
C LYS A 37 2.31 -17.41 12.59
N ILE A 38 2.48 -18.02 13.76
CA ILE A 38 3.54 -17.69 14.71
C ILE A 38 4.56 -18.83 14.68
N SER A 39 5.83 -18.50 14.44
CA SER A 39 6.94 -19.46 14.54
C SER A 39 7.21 -19.83 16.00
N PRO A 40 7.97 -20.92 16.29
CA PRO A 40 8.41 -21.24 17.64
C PRO A 40 9.24 -20.12 18.31
N ASP A 41 9.93 -19.31 17.51
CA ASP A 41 10.75 -18.18 17.96
C ASP A 41 9.92 -16.90 18.20
N GLY A 42 8.60 -16.93 17.92
CA GLY A 42 7.69 -15.82 18.14
C GLY A 42 7.50 -14.89 16.94
N ASP A 43 8.12 -15.19 15.80
CA ASP A 43 7.98 -14.39 14.58
C ASP A 43 6.65 -14.64 13.89
N TYR A 44 6.06 -13.57 13.36
CA TYR A 44 4.81 -13.63 12.62
C TYR A 44 5.08 -13.78 11.14
N THR A 45 4.22 -14.56 10.47
CA THR A 45 4.06 -14.55 9.00
C THR A 45 2.59 -14.34 8.68
N TRP A 46 2.31 -13.41 7.80
CA TRP A 46 0.95 -13.02 7.45
C TRP A 46 0.61 -13.42 6.03
N GLN A 47 -0.59 -14.00 5.88
CA GLN A 47 -1.28 -14.20 4.60
C GLN A 47 -2.52 -13.31 4.54
N PHE A 48 -2.78 -12.77 3.37
CA PHE A 48 -3.90 -11.89 3.09
C PHE A 48 -4.77 -12.53 2.01
N TRP A 49 -6.02 -12.76 2.34
CA TRP A 49 -6.95 -13.43 1.45
C TRP A 49 -8.16 -12.57 1.16
N ALA A 50 -8.51 -12.37 -0.11
CA ALA A 50 -9.75 -11.73 -0.53
C ALA A 50 -10.80 -12.83 -0.78
N ARG A 51 -11.90 -12.75 -0.04
CA ARG A 51 -13.08 -13.61 -0.19
C ARG A 51 -14.17 -12.86 -0.92
N HIS A 52 -14.61 -13.37 -2.07
CA HIS A 52 -15.75 -12.86 -2.83
C HIS A 52 -16.72 -14.02 -3.08
N GLY A 53 -17.87 -14.07 -2.38
CA GLY A 53 -18.71 -15.26 -2.31
C GLY A 53 -17.91 -16.48 -1.83
N ASP A 54 -17.91 -17.55 -2.62
CA ASP A 54 -17.15 -18.78 -2.34
C ASP A 54 -15.71 -18.72 -2.87
N GLN A 55 -15.37 -17.72 -3.65
CA GLN A 55 -14.02 -17.56 -4.21
C GLN A 55 -13.06 -16.97 -3.18
N LEU A 56 -11.91 -17.62 -3.03
CA LEU A 56 -10.85 -17.16 -2.14
C LEU A 56 -9.56 -16.94 -2.94
N THR A 57 -8.99 -15.74 -2.86
CA THR A 57 -7.79 -15.35 -3.61
C THR A 57 -6.70 -14.89 -2.66
N LEU A 58 -5.50 -15.48 -2.76
CA LEU A 58 -4.32 -15.05 -1.99
C LEU A 58 -3.76 -13.76 -2.57
N LEU A 59 -3.69 -12.71 -1.76
CA LEU A 59 -3.09 -11.41 -2.10
C LEU A 59 -1.58 -11.45 -1.83
N LYS A 60 -0.81 -11.88 -2.81
CA LYS A 60 0.66 -11.97 -2.72
C LYS A 60 1.33 -10.58 -2.69
N PRO A 61 2.55 -10.46 -2.12
CA PRO A 61 3.27 -11.51 -1.40
C PRO A 61 2.77 -11.71 0.04
N GLU A 62 3.12 -12.84 0.63
CA GLU A 62 3.08 -13.03 2.08
C GLU A 62 4.04 -12.05 2.76
N GLN A 63 3.81 -11.71 4.01
CA GLN A 63 4.61 -10.68 4.68
C GLN A 63 5.02 -11.15 6.07
N PRO A 64 6.32 -11.10 6.43
CA PRO A 64 6.75 -11.28 7.81
C PRO A 64 6.35 -10.10 8.69
N ASP A 65 6.26 -10.33 9.97
CA ASP A 65 6.17 -9.40 11.10
C ASP A 65 4.91 -8.55 11.21
N TYR A 66 4.36 -8.03 10.10
CA TYR A 66 3.31 -7.01 10.17
C TYR A 66 2.04 -7.39 9.43
N ALA A 67 0.90 -7.19 10.10
CA ALA A 67 -0.40 -7.09 9.45
C ALA A 67 -0.43 -5.89 8.49
N ALA A 68 -1.43 -5.84 7.60
CA ALA A 68 -1.58 -4.78 6.62
C ALA A 68 -2.89 -4.00 6.78
N GLY A 69 -2.88 -2.74 6.33
CA GLY A 69 -4.10 -1.97 6.10
C GLY A 69 -4.61 -2.19 4.67
N PHE A 70 -5.92 -2.15 4.48
CA PHE A 70 -6.56 -2.32 3.17
C PHE A 70 -7.53 -1.19 2.87
N ARG A 71 -7.60 -0.81 1.60
CA ARG A 71 -8.53 0.19 1.08
C ARG A 71 -9.09 -0.29 -0.24
N PHE A 72 -10.40 -0.25 -0.36
CA PHE A 72 -11.11 -0.45 -1.62
C PHE A 72 -11.45 0.90 -2.26
N THR A 73 -11.48 0.96 -3.58
CA THR A 73 -12.14 2.06 -4.29
C THR A 73 -13.65 2.00 -4.07
N SER A 74 -14.34 3.13 -4.27
CA SER A 74 -15.79 3.25 -4.05
C SER A 74 -16.62 2.33 -4.94
N ASP A 75 -16.09 1.94 -6.11
CA ASP A 75 -16.68 0.97 -7.03
C ASP A 75 -16.33 -0.48 -6.72
N SER A 76 -15.56 -0.72 -5.63
CA SER A 76 -15.09 -2.05 -5.21
C SER A 76 -14.20 -2.80 -6.22
N GLN A 77 -13.76 -2.13 -7.31
CA GLN A 77 -12.97 -2.78 -8.35
C GLN A 77 -11.47 -2.83 -8.05
N TRP A 78 -10.99 -1.93 -7.21
CA TRP A 78 -9.58 -1.84 -6.85
C TRP A 78 -9.39 -1.98 -5.36
N LEU A 79 -8.26 -2.60 -5.00
CA LEU A 79 -7.85 -2.82 -3.62
C LEU A 79 -6.39 -2.38 -3.46
N VAL A 80 -6.12 -1.53 -2.49
CA VAL A 80 -4.76 -1.17 -2.08
C VAL A 80 -4.46 -1.78 -0.73
N ARG A 81 -3.34 -2.47 -0.64
CA ARG A 81 -2.73 -2.94 0.59
C ARG A 81 -1.64 -1.95 1.00
N MET A 82 -1.78 -1.40 2.19
CA MET A 82 -0.78 -0.56 2.85
C MET A 82 0.03 -1.45 3.78
N GLN A 83 1.29 -1.71 3.41
CA GLN A 83 2.14 -2.66 4.11
C GLN A 83 3.27 -1.96 4.83
N LYS A 84 3.32 -2.13 6.14
CA LYS A 84 4.51 -1.83 6.93
C LYS A 84 5.60 -2.87 6.63
N THR A 85 6.82 -2.42 6.34
CA THR A 85 7.96 -3.29 6.00
C THR A 85 9.04 -3.26 7.08
N ALA A 86 9.14 -2.14 7.81
CA ALA A 86 10.02 -1.98 8.97
C ALA A 86 9.50 -0.84 9.86
N ALA A 87 10.21 -0.52 10.93
CA ALA A 87 9.92 0.63 11.77
C ALA A 87 10.06 1.93 10.95
N GLY A 88 8.94 2.65 10.74
CA GLY A 88 8.92 3.88 9.93
C GLY A 88 8.98 3.67 8.42
N GLU A 89 8.88 2.41 7.94
CA GLU A 89 8.91 2.08 6.53
C GLU A 89 7.61 1.41 6.09
N GLY A 90 7.20 1.71 4.86
CA GLY A 90 5.99 1.17 4.30
C GLY A 90 5.98 1.19 2.77
N THR A 91 5.18 0.32 2.20
CA THR A 91 4.94 0.26 0.76
C THR A 91 3.48 -0.01 0.44
N LEU A 92 3.13 0.13 -0.82
CA LEU A 92 1.78 -0.08 -1.34
C LEU A 92 1.79 -1.22 -2.35
N TYR A 93 0.77 -2.08 -2.29
CA TYR A 93 0.45 -3.04 -3.34
C TYR A 93 -0.92 -2.70 -3.91
N LEU A 94 -1.07 -2.85 -5.21
CA LEU A 94 -2.31 -2.59 -5.92
C LEU A 94 -2.84 -3.88 -6.55
N TYR A 95 -4.14 -4.13 -6.35
CA TYR A 95 -4.85 -5.25 -6.93
C TYR A 95 -6.09 -4.76 -7.67
N HIS A 96 -6.45 -5.47 -8.72
CA HIS A 96 -7.67 -5.23 -9.50
C HIS A 96 -8.55 -6.48 -9.47
N PHE A 97 -9.86 -6.27 -9.35
CA PHE A 97 -10.83 -7.36 -9.39
C PHE A 97 -11.04 -7.85 -10.82
N GLY A 98 -10.94 -9.14 -11.02
CA GLY A 98 -11.14 -9.81 -12.30
C GLY A 98 -11.84 -11.16 -12.14
N PRO A 99 -11.96 -11.94 -13.21
CA PRO A 99 -12.66 -13.25 -13.18
C PRO A 99 -12.07 -14.25 -12.18
N GLN A 100 -10.83 -14.06 -11.77
CA GLN A 100 -10.14 -14.91 -10.80
C GLN A 100 -10.03 -14.27 -9.40
N GLY A 101 -10.85 -13.26 -9.11
CA GLY A 101 -10.76 -12.45 -7.90
C GLY A 101 -9.74 -11.31 -8.02
N PHE A 102 -9.21 -10.85 -6.88
CA PHE A 102 -8.22 -9.76 -6.86
C PHE A 102 -6.83 -10.27 -7.27
N VAL A 103 -6.29 -9.72 -8.34
CA VAL A 103 -4.95 -10.02 -8.86
C VAL A 103 -4.06 -8.79 -8.82
N ALA A 104 -2.75 -8.98 -8.66
CA ALA A 104 -1.79 -7.86 -8.68
C ALA A 104 -1.92 -7.08 -10.00
N ALA A 105 -2.15 -5.78 -9.89
CA ALA A 105 -2.36 -4.89 -11.03
C ALA A 105 -1.06 -4.25 -11.53
N THR A 106 0.03 -4.40 -10.79
CA THR A 106 1.35 -3.86 -11.15
C THR A 106 2.42 -4.93 -11.00
N PRO A 107 3.47 -4.90 -11.85
CA PRO A 107 4.54 -5.93 -11.83
C PRO A 107 5.44 -5.84 -10.60
N LYS A 108 5.42 -4.70 -9.90
CA LYS A 108 6.16 -4.42 -8.67
C LYS A 108 5.21 -3.75 -7.67
N PRO A 109 5.58 -3.68 -6.37
CA PRO A 109 4.85 -2.86 -5.41
C PRO A 109 4.61 -1.44 -5.95
N LEU A 110 3.39 -0.94 -5.81
CA LEU A 110 3.03 0.40 -6.28
C LEU A 110 3.88 1.48 -5.61
N GLY A 111 4.26 1.25 -4.33
CA GLY A 111 5.17 2.14 -3.61
C GLY A 111 6.56 2.23 -4.26
N GLU A 112 7.13 1.13 -4.73
CA GLU A 112 8.40 1.13 -5.47
C GLU A 112 8.27 1.89 -6.80
N LEU A 113 7.17 1.71 -7.50
CA LEU A 113 6.91 2.43 -8.76
C LEU A 113 6.75 3.93 -8.52
N ALA A 114 6.11 4.34 -7.42
CA ALA A 114 5.99 5.73 -7.04
C ALA A 114 7.36 6.36 -6.70
N TRP A 115 8.23 5.63 -5.99
CA TRP A 115 9.60 6.06 -5.74
C TRP A 115 10.44 6.14 -7.03
N ALA A 116 10.28 5.18 -7.95
CA ALA A 116 10.95 5.22 -9.26
C ALA A 116 10.49 6.44 -10.07
N TYR A 117 9.19 6.75 -10.04
CA TYR A 117 8.64 7.93 -10.68
C TYR A 117 9.21 9.23 -10.09
N PHE A 118 9.24 9.37 -8.76
CA PHE A 118 9.84 10.51 -8.07
C PHE A 118 11.32 10.68 -8.45
N ASN A 119 12.10 9.61 -8.37
CA ASN A 119 13.54 9.62 -8.67
C ASN A 119 13.86 10.03 -10.12
N GLY A 120 12.96 9.82 -11.06
CA GLY A 120 13.07 10.27 -12.45
C GLY A 120 12.79 11.77 -12.66
N ARG A 121 12.31 12.48 -11.65
CA ARG A 121 11.87 13.88 -11.76
C ARG A 121 12.98 14.88 -11.44
N PRO A 122 12.92 16.11 -12.00
CA PRO A 122 13.84 17.20 -11.61
C PRO A 122 13.82 17.53 -10.12
N ASP A 123 12.68 17.35 -9.45
CA ASP A 123 12.50 17.66 -8.02
C ASP A 123 13.42 16.82 -7.14
N SER A 124 13.60 15.53 -7.50
CA SER A 124 14.45 14.60 -6.75
C SER A 124 15.94 14.99 -6.76
N ARG A 125 16.37 15.75 -7.79
CA ARG A 125 17.77 16.18 -7.94
C ARG A 125 18.21 17.23 -6.90
N LYS A 126 17.24 17.85 -6.21
CA LYS A 126 17.47 18.92 -5.23
C LYS A 126 17.68 18.41 -3.81
N ILE A 127 17.43 17.14 -3.56
CA ILE A 127 17.53 16.53 -2.25
C ILE A 127 18.48 15.34 -2.26
N LYS A 128 19.05 15.01 -1.10
CA LYS A 128 19.74 13.74 -0.93
C LYS A 128 18.72 12.61 -1.07
N LYS A 129 19.12 11.53 -1.73
CA LYS A 129 18.28 10.33 -1.87
C LYS A 129 18.03 9.75 -0.47
N PRO A 130 16.75 9.56 -0.08
CA PRO A 130 16.42 8.87 1.16
C PRO A 130 16.99 7.45 1.16
N ASP A 131 17.54 7.03 2.28
CA ASP A 131 18.13 5.71 2.51
C ASP A 131 17.64 5.06 3.81
N PHE A 132 16.77 5.77 4.55
CA PHE A 132 16.22 5.33 5.82
C PHE A 132 14.76 5.80 5.98
N HIS A 133 13.95 5.04 6.70
CA HIS A 133 12.50 5.30 6.90
C HIS A 133 11.76 5.59 5.58
N ILE A 134 12.07 4.79 4.56
CA ILE A 134 11.48 4.95 3.22
C ILE A 134 10.03 4.49 3.27
N ASP A 135 9.12 5.43 3.09
CA ASP A 135 7.69 5.19 3.16
C ASP A 135 6.96 5.66 1.90
N ALA A 136 6.07 4.81 1.41
CA ALA A 136 5.08 5.15 0.42
C ALA A 136 3.70 4.85 1.00
N GLY A 137 2.92 5.89 1.25
CA GLY A 137 1.60 5.81 1.85
C GLY A 137 0.51 6.39 0.95
N LEU A 138 -0.74 6.11 1.27
CA LEU A 138 -1.87 6.82 0.70
C LEU A 138 -2.08 8.13 1.43
N LEU A 139 -2.36 9.20 0.67
CA LEU A 139 -2.74 10.46 1.29
C LEU A 139 -4.04 10.24 2.06
N LYS A 140 -3.98 10.55 3.34
CA LYS A 140 -5.18 10.64 4.17
C LYS A 140 -6.06 11.76 3.61
N GLY A 141 -7.36 11.53 3.51
CA GLY A 141 -8.33 12.58 3.21
C GLY A 141 -8.23 13.72 4.24
N THR A 142 -8.74 14.88 3.92
CA THR A 142 -8.78 16.04 4.81
C THR A 142 -9.71 15.86 6.01
N ASP A 143 -10.42 14.75 6.06
CA ASP A 143 -11.31 14.41 7.16
C ASP A 143 -10.49 13.89 8.34
N ASP A 144 -10.50 14.63 9.45
CA ASP A 144 -9.79 14.31 10.69
C ASP A 144 -10.22 12.98 11.32
N ASN A 145 -11.32 12.41 10.85
CA ASN A 145 -11.85 11.11 11.25
C ASN A 145 -11.25 9.94 10.46
N TYR A 146 -10.09 10.10 9.86
CA TYR A 146 -9.40 9.03 9.18
C TYR A 146 -9.22 7.81 10.10
N ARG A 147 -10.12 6.88 10.00
CA ARG A 147 -9.98 5.56 10.58
C ARG A 147 -9.49 4.61 9.49
N TRP A 148 -8.67 3.66 9.87
CA TRP A 148 -8.06 2.67 9.00
C TRP A 148 -9.04 1.85 8.14
N MET A 149 -10.33 1.94 8.44
CA MET A 149 -11.38 1.17 7.80
C MET A 149 -12.50 2.08 7.30
N GLY A 150 -12.83 1.98 6.04
CA GLY A 150 -14.12 2.42 5.51
C GLY A 150 -14.22 3.85 4.98
N GLU A 151 -13.13 4.58 4.82
CA GLU A 151 -13.24 5.91 4.25
C GLU A 151 -13.33 5.89 2.73
N LYS A 152 -14.15 6.81 2.23
CA LYS A 152 -14.34 7.00 0.80
C LYS A 152 -13.06 7.50 0.17
N TRP A 153 -12.65 6.88 -0.92
CA TRP A 153 -11.70 7.48 -1.83
C TRP A 153 -12.27 8.77 -2.36
N PRO A 154 -11.47 9.83 -2.46
CA PRO A 154 -11.95 11.07 -3.08
C PRO A 154 -12.38 10.86 -4.53
N ASP A 155 -11.82 9.85 -5.21
CA ASP A 155 -12.09 9.52 -6.60
C ASP A 155 -11.75 8.04 -6.86
N SER A 156 -12.64 7.27 -7.49
CA SER A 156 -12.41 5.88 -7.88
C SER A 156 -11.38 5.72 -9.00
N ARG A 157 -11.00 6.82 -9.66
CA ARG A 157 -10.03 6.82 -10.76
C ARG A 157 -8.60 7.05 -10.30
N TYR A 158 -8.38 7.81 -9.25
CA TYR A 158 -7.05 8.24 -8.86
C TYR A 158 -6.68 7.82 -7.44
N LEU A 159 -5.44 7.36 -7.27
CA LEU A 159 -4.83 7.20 -5.94
C LEU A 159 -3.88 8.37 -5.70
N VAL A 160 -4.02 9.05 -4.58
CA VAL A 160 -3.02 10.03 -4.14
C VAL A 160 -2.03 9.35 -3.22
N ILE A 161 -0.77 9.34 -3.63
CA ILE A 161 0.33 8.68 -2.93
C ILE A 161 1.24 9.73 -2.33
N THR A 162 1.67 9.49 -1.10
CA THR A 162 2.66 10.31 -0.40
C THR A 162 3.96 9.55 -0.25
N LEU A 163 5.08 10.23 -0.48
CA LEU A 163 6.42 9.68 -0.27
C LEU A 163 7.14 10.46 0.83
N SER A 164 7.73 9.73 1.76
CA SER A 164 8.55 10.29 2.83
C SER A 164 9.79 9.43 3.03
N GLY A 165 10.89 10.03 3.45
CA GLY A 165 12.10 9.30 3.74
C GLY A 165 13.16 10.19 4.36
N ASP A 166 14.07 9.56 5.09
CA ASP A 166 15.15 10.21 5.79
C ASP A 166 16.50 9.87 5.14
N VAL A 167 17.53 10.64 5.45
CA VAL A 167 18.91 10.33 5.17
C VAL A 167 19.63 10.11 6.49
N LEU A 168 20.39 9.03 6.62
CA LEU A 168 21.28 8.81 7.75
C LEU A 168 22.64 9.46 7.48
N PRO A 169 23.00 10.57 8.13
CA PRO A 169 24.31 11.15 7.96
C PRO A 169 25.35 10.30 8.72
N ASN A 170 26.26 9.66 7.97
CA ASN A 170 27.44 8.97 8.49
C ASN A 170 27.18 7.92 9.60
N GLY A 171 26.04 7.20 9.55
CA GLY A 171 25.71 6.18 10.53
C GLY A 171 25.43 6.69 11.95
N ARG A 172 25.22 7.98 12.14
CA ARG A 172 24.84 8.59 13.42
C ARG A 172 23.34 8.82 13.46
N HIS A 173 22.73 8.70 14.64
CA HIS A 173 21.31 8.84 14.90
C HIS A 173 20.66 10.21 14.62
N SER A 174 21.38 11.17 14.06
CA SER A 174 20.80 12.44 13.62
C SER A 174 20.17 12.27 12.24
N GLN A 175 18.88 12.08 12.21
CA GLN A 175 18.10 11.91 10.99
C GLN A 175 17.89 13.26 10.30
N LEU A 176 18.45 13.42 9.11
CA LEU A 176 18.08 14.50 8.22
C LEU A 176 16.91 14.03 7.33
N ARG A 177 15.72 14.48 7.64
CA ARG A 177 14.58 14.21 6.77
C ARG A 177 14.78 14.91 5.43
N SER A 178 14.99 14.14 4.40
CA SER A 178 15.22 14.63 3.05
C SER A 178 13.92 14.82 2.26
N LEU A 179 12.86 14.08 2.61
CA LEU A 179 11.56 14.15 1.95
C LEU A 179 10.43 13.99 2.95
N ARG A 180 9.37 14.81 2.86
CA ARG A 180 8.21 14.73 3.75
C ARG A 180 6.90 14.91 3.02
N GLY A 181 6.24 13.81 2.73
CA GLY A 181 4.90 13.83 2.20
C GLY A 181 4.83 14.43 0.80
N TRP A 182 5.86 14.20 -0.04
CA TRP A 182 5.78 14.55 -1.45
C TRP A 182 4.66 13.76 -2.10
N ARG A 183 3.87 14.41 -2.95
CA ARG A 183 2.63 13.86 -3.46
C ARG A 183 2.69 13.61 -4.96
N CYS A 184 2.19 12.46 -5.37
CA CYS A 184 1.86 12.17 -6.75
C CYS A 184 0.49 11.48 -6.82
N ARG A 185 -0.04 11.39 -8.03
CA ARG A 185 -1.29 10.73 -8.32
C ARG A 185 -1.03 9.56 -9.27
N TYR A 186 -1.68 8.43 -9.02
CA TYR A 186 -1.69 7.28 -9.91
C TYR A 186 -3.07 7.14 -10.55
N ASP A 187 -3.13 7.18 -11.89
CA ASP A 187 -4.34 6.98 -12.68
C ASP A 187 -4.58 5.48 -12.84
N LEU A 188 -5.62 4.96 -12.19
CA LEU A 188 -5.98 3.54 -12.21
C LEU A 188 -6.38 3.04 -13.59
N GLN A 189 -6.96 3.91 -14.44
CA GLN A 189 -7.39 3.52 -15.78
C GLN A 189 -6.22 3.44 -16.77
N HIS A 190 -5.23 4.34 -16.63
CA HIS A 190 -4.12 4.44 -17.57
C HIS A 190 -2.81 3.88 -17.05
N GLY A 191 -2.75 3.44 -15.80
CA GLY A 191 -1.57 2.84 -15.21
C GLY A 191 -0.36 3.76 -15.14
N ARG A 192 -0.55 5.07 -14.91
CA ARG A 192 0.52 6.08 -14.96
C ARG A 192 0.46 7.05 -13.80
N PHE A 193 1.64 7.57 -13.43
CA PHE A 193 1.77 8.62 -12.44
C PHE A 193 1.72 10.00 -13.09
N ASP A 194 1.17 10.97 -12.36
CA ASP A 194 1.28 12.39 -12.64
C ASP A 194 1.38 13.21 -11.34
N VAL A 195 1.68 14.50 -11.48
CA VAL A 195 1.67 15.48 -10.39
C VAL A 195 0.75 16.62 -10.81
N PRO A 196 -0.48 16.65 -10.31
CA PRO A 196 -1.42 17.75 -10.57
C PRO A 196 -0.87 19.10 -10.09
N PRO A 197 -1.24 20.22 -10.72
CA PRO A 197 -0.84 21.56 -10.29
C PRO A 197 -1.15 21.85 -8.81
N ASP A 198 -2.25 21.33 -8.29
CA ASP A 198 -2.68 21.48 -6.90
C ASP A 198 -1.68 20.93 -5.87
N PHE A 199 -0.77 20.06 -6.30
CA PHE A 199 0.30 19.53 -5.44
C PHE A 199 1.57 20.38 -5.45
N ALA A 200 1.64 21.45 -6.28
CA ALA A 200 2.87 22.23 -6.47
C ALA A 200 3.41 22.83 -5.15
N GLU A 201 2.54 23.46 -4.37
CA GLU A 201 2.93 24.09 -3.11
C GLU A 201 3.36 23.04 -2.06
N SER A 202 2.59 21.97 -1.90
CA SER A 202 2.92 20.91 -0.94
C SER A 202 4.22 20.19 -1.30
N ASN A 203 4.45 19.97 -2.59
CA ASN A 203 5.66 19.32 -3.08
C ASN A 203 6.90 20.21 -2.98
N ALA A 204 6.75 21.52 -3.17
CA ALA A 204 7.81 22.47 -2.92
C ALA A 204 8.23 22.47 -1.45
N LYS A 205 7.27 22.44 -0.53
CA LYS A 205 7.54 22.31 0.92
C LYS A 205 8.18 20.98 1.29
N ALA A 206 7.74 19.88 0.64
CA ALA A 206 8.26 18.53 0.89
C ALA A 206 9.74 18.38 0.51
N THR A 207 10.21 19.14 -0.48
CA THR A 207 11.59 19.11 -1.00
C THR A 207 12.45 20.30 -0.55
N ALA A 208 11.91 21.21 0.24
CA ALA A 208 12.66 22.38 0.72
C ALA A 208 13.80 21.96 1.67
N PRO A 209 14.99 22.56 1.53
CA PRO A 209 16.05 22.43 2.53
C PRO A 209 15.54 22.90 3.89
N ARG A 210 15.94 22.20 4.94
CA ARG A 210 15.65 22.67 6.31
C ARG A 210 16.71 23.62 6.77
N PRO A 211 16.34 24.68 7.50
CA PRO A 211 17.29 25.38 8.34
C PRO A 211 17.85 24.38 9.37
N GLU A 212 19.17 24.36 9.49
CA GLU A 212 19.93 23.62 10.50
C GLU A 212 19.56 24.08 11.92
#